data_daeefe7515283394f6720d60174bfd44
#
_entry.id   daeefe7515283394f6720d60174bfd44
#
_cell.length_a   1.000
_cell.length_b   1.000
_cell.length_c   1.000
_cell.angle_alpha   90.00
_cell.angle_beta   90.00
_cell.angle_gamma   90.00
#
_symmetry.space_group_name_H-M   'P 1'
#
loop_
_entity.id
_entity.type
_entity.pdbx_description
1 polymer ?
#
loop_
_entity_poly.entity_id
_entity_poly.type
_entity_poly.pdbx_seq_one_letter_code
_entity_poly.pdbx_strand_id
1 'polypeptide(L)'
;MADNVITSFGVLNYSGMLFNKGNVRVPFSTLIANRARKTNHVEFVTGLEYETGGGDQPAISENASLTAPAATFITREQKTNVTQIFQESVYISYGKESNMGTLSGINISGQSANPANELDFQVAARMRKIERDIEYTFLNGVYQKAANDNTANKTRGILTAIESNVLDLNGEAVRVWDIAEAMKLIYDAQSPTSGLVLWVDPVAMFQINADAEQNGNTIVPNSRVVNGLAISTLLTPLGEIGLYLGEFLPAGTIAIFNPDVISRVEQPVPNKGNFFMEELAKVGAGTKYQIFGQLGLDHGPEWFHAKITGINTNFVKPKPGKRIYAVDTLPVTEVLPEIDKVVLNESPVVGSATEALAISYTGQPLSAPTLTYQWKIGNTATSAFTDISGATDATYTPLEADVDKYIKCEVTASGTALGTVLSNAKKVIAPEVPED
;
A
#
# COMPACT_ATOMS: atom_id res chain seq x y z
N MET A 1 35.98 -5.33 -17.34
CA MET A 1 36.61 -3.99 -17.57
C MET A 1 36.66 -3.32 -16.22
N ALA A 2 37.83 -3.10 -15.66
CA ALA A 2 37.95 -2.36 -14.41
C ALA A 2 37.51 -0.96 -14.72
N ASP A 3 36.38 -0.52 -14.12
CA ASP A 3 35.97 0.86 -14.15
C ASP A 3 37.09 1.71 -13.62
N ASN A 4 37.57 2.61 -14.45
CA ASN A 4 38.55 3.60 -14.09
C ASN A 4 37.92 4.54 -13.07
N VAL A 5 37.86 4.06 -11.81
CA VAL A 5 37.42 4.91 -10.69
C VAL A 5 38.53 5.94 -10.48
N ILE A 6 38.41 7.05 -11.19
CA ILE A 6 39.27 8.22 -11.01
C ILE A 6 38.95 8.78 -9.62
N THR A 7 39.82 8.53 -8.65
CA THR A 7 39.80 9.27 -7.39
C THR A 7 40.30 10.68 -7.66
N SER A 8 40.04 11.63 -6.74
CA SER A 8 40.51 13.00 -6.84
C SER A 8 42.03 13.14 -7.14
N PHE A 9 42.82 12.11 -6.84
CA PHE A 9 44.26 12.02 -7.13
C PHE A 9 44.62 11.68 -8.57
N GLY A 10 43.69 11.09 -9.33
CA GLY A 10 43.89 10.80 -10.76
C GLY A 10 43.35 11.86 -11.69
N VAL A 11 42.77 12.93 -11.15
CA VAL A 11 42.22 14.03 -11.95
C VAL A 11 43.35 14.99 -12.32
N LEU A 12 43.56 15.24 -13.63
CA LEU A 12 44.40 16.30 -14.12
C LEU A 12 43.86 17.64 -13.58
N ASN A 13 44.74 18.66 -13.49
CA ASN A 13 44.37 19.98 -13.00
C ASN A 13 43.03 20.45 -13.59
N TYR A 14 42.03 20.54 -12.75
CA TYR A 14 40.65 20.90 -13.12
C TYR A 14 40.26 22.20 -12.44
N SER A 15 39.88 23.19 -13.23
CA SER A 15 39.29 24.44 -12.75
C SER A 15 37.82 24.44 -13.09
N GLY A 16 36.95 24.13 -12.13
CA GLY A 16 35.52 24.03 -12.34
C GLY A 16 34.78 23.60 -11.09
N MET A 17 33.52 23.21 -11.24
CA MET A 17 32.67 22.76 -10.16
C MET A 17 32.63 21.22 -10.10
N LEU A 18 32.71 20.66 -8.91
CA LEU A 18 32.47 19.25 -8.68
C LEU A 18 30.97 18.99 -8.51
N PHE A 19 30.39 18.24 -9.45
CA PHE A 19 28.97 17.90 -9.42
C PHE A 19 28.74 16.53 -8.78
N ASN A 20 27.81 16.46 -7.84
CA ASN A 20 27.30 15.21 -7.31
C ASN A 20 26.10 14.75 -8.15
N LYS A 21 26.19 13.55 -8.74
CA LYS A 21 25.07 12.93 -9.47
C LYS A 21 23.97 12.35 -8.56
N GLY A 22 24.26 12.20 -7.28
CA GLY A 22 23.28 11.70 -6.31
C GLY A 22 22.36 12.80 -5.81
N ASN A 23 21.13 12.47 -5.51
CA ASN A 23 20.26 13.39 -4.79
C ASN A 23 20.79 13.60 -3.36
N VAL A 24 20.88 14.88 -2.96
CA VAL A 24 21.41 15.29 -1.65
C VAL A 24 20.28 15.67 -0.70
N ARG A 25 19.03 15.71 -1.20
CA ARG A 25 17.89 16.15 -0.39
C ARG A 25 17.42 15.02 0.52
N VAL A 26 17.19 15.35 1.78
CA VAL A 26 16.63 14.49 2.82
C VAL A 26 15.50 15.23 3.56
N PRO A 27 14.43 15.57 2.82
CA PRO A 27 13.42 16.47 3.34
C PRO A 27 12.61 15.84 4.48
N PHE A 28 12.34 14.54 4.48
CA PHE A 28 11.59 13.90 5.56
C PHE A 28 12.38 13.91 6.88
N SER A 29 13.65 13.54 6.83
CA SER A 29 14.54 13.63 8.00
C SER A 29 14.69 15.06 8.51
N THR A 30 14.68 16.05 7.60
CA THR A 30 14.69 17.48 7.97
C THR A 30 13.39 17.89 8.65
N LEU A 31 12.23 17.42 8.14
CA LEU A 31 10.92 17.70 8.71
C LEU A 31 10.81 17.26 10.18
N ILE A 32 11.39 16.12 10.53
CA ILE A 32 11.36 15.54 11.88
C ILE A 32 12.63 15.84 12.72
N ALA A 33 13.56 16.67 12.20
CA ALA A 33 14.87 16.90 12.83
C ALA A 33 14.78 17.39 14.28
N ASN A 34 13.80 18.25 14.60
CA ASN A 34 13.60 18.84 15.92
C ASN A 34 12.92 17.89 16.93
N ARG A 35 12.58 16.67 16.51
CA ARG A 35 11.85 15.68 17.31
C ARG A 35 12.67 14.42 17.48
N ALA A 36 13.80 14.54 18.18
CA ALA A 36 14.65 13.40 18.48
C ALA A 36 14.37 12.88 19.88
N ARG A 37 14.17 11.57 20.02
CA ARG A 37 14.12 10.84 21.29
C ARG A 37 15.36 9.96 21.41
N LYS A 38 15.79 9.69 22.65
CA LYS A 38 16.89 8.76 22.92
C LYS A 38 16.36 7.49 23.55
N THR A 39 16.92 6.37 23.15
CA THR A 39 16.66 5.06 23.75
C THR A 39 17.97 4.38 24.12
N ASN A 40 17.94 3.54 25.12
CA ASN A 40 19.06 2.66 25.48
C ASN A 40 18.76 1.18 25.17
N HIS A 41 17.66 0.93 24.49
CA HIS A 41 17.23 -0.41 24.09
C HIS A 41 16.95 -0.45 22.58
N VAL A 42 17.24 -1.58 21.94
CA VAL A 42 17.05 -1.77 20.50
C VAL A 42 15.57 -1.66 20.12
N GLU A 43 14.69 -2.23 20.94
CA GLU A 43 13.25 -2.15 20.75
C GLU A 43 12.69 -0.99 21.56
N PHE A 44 11.82 -0.20 20.95
CA PHE A 44 11.18 0.93 21.56
C PHE A 44 9.69 1.00 21.19
N VAL A 45 8.91 1.68 22.02
CA VAL A 45 7.47 1.81 21.83
C VAL A 45 7.19 2.93 20.84
N THR A 46 6.37 2.65 19.81
CA THR A 46 5.89 3.63 18.82
C THR A 46 4.50 4.16 19.15
N GLY A 47 3.72 3.43 19.95
CA GLY A 47 2.39 3.84 20.39
C GLY A 47 1.91 3.01 21.57
N LEU A 48 1.15 3.63 22.45
CA LEU A 48 0.35 2.98 23.45
C LEU A 48 -1.10 3.32 23.15
N GLU A 49 -1.85 2.34 22.73
CA GLU A 49 -3.17 2.51 22.14
C GLU A 49 -4.24 1.94 23.07
N TYR A 50 -5.36 2.60 23.15
CA TYR A 50 -6.54 2.09 23.86
C TYR A 50 -7.80 2.70 23.24
N GLU A 51 -8.85 1.95 23.26
CA GLU A 51 -10.17 2.38 22.81
C GLU A 51 -11.10 2.52 24.00
N THR A 52 -11.71 3.69 24.17
CA THR A 52 -12.63 3.96 25.27
C THR A 52 -14.06 3.50 24.97
N GLY A 53 -14.40 3.36 23.70
CA GLY A 53 -15.80 3.21 23.25
C GLY A 53 -16.62 4.47 23.57
N GLY A 54 -17.90 4.42 23.33
CA GLY A 54 -18.84 5.49 23.59
C GLY A 54 -19.17 6.28 22.33
N GLY A 55 -19.87 7.41 22.49
CA GLY A 55 -20.42 8.20 21.38
C GLY A 55 -21.92 7.99 21.16
N ASP A 56 -22.52 7.04 21.87
CA ASP A 56 -23.95 6.80 21.87
C ASP A 56 -24.66 7.51 23.02
N GLN A 57 -25.93 7.80 22.84
CA GLN A 57 -26.75 8.36 23.92
C GLN A 57 -27.06 7.27 24.96
N PRO A 58 -26.61 7.37 26.23
CA PRO A 58 -26.93 6.38 27.24
C PRO A 58 -28.45 6.32 27.50
N ALA A 59 -29.03 5.14 27.45
CA ALA A 59 -30.44 4.89 27.76
C ALA A 59 -30.57 4.08 29.06
N ILE A 60 -30.24 4.71 30.21
CA ILE A 60 -30.35 4.07 31.52
C ILE A 60 -31.65 4.56 32.17
N SER A 61 -32.57 3.64 32.47
CA SER A 61 -33.78 3.95 33.19
C SER A 61 -33.49 4.20 34.71
N GLU A 62 -34.36 4.91 35.38
CA GLU A 62 -34.24 5.16 36.83
C GLU A 62 -34.11 3.83 37.60
N ASN A 63 -34.93 2.83 37.26
CA ASN A 63 -34.85 1.51 37.91
C ASN A 63 -33.55 0.77 37.62
N ALA A 64 -33.04 0.86 36.39
CA ALA A 64 -31.74 0.27 36.04
C ALA A 64 -30.55 0.94 36.74
N SER A 65 -30.67 2.24 37.07
CA SER A 65 -29.64 2.98 37.75
C SER A 65 -29.44 2.56 39.23
N LEU A 66 -30.41 1.86 39.79
CA LEU A 66 -30.34 1.34 41.18
C LEU A 66 -29.38 0.13 41.29
N THR A 67 -29.00 -0.46 40.19
CA THR A 67 -28.03 -1.55 40.17
C THR A 67 -26.77 -1.10 39.42
N ALA A 68 -25.62 -1.17 40.10
CA ALA A 68 -24.36 -0.81 39.46
C ALA A 68 -24.09 -1.71 38.23
N PRO A 69 -23.68 -1.15 37.07
CA PRO A 69 -23.30 -1.94 35.91
C PRO A 69 -22.07 -2.81 36.22
N ALA A 70 -21.93 -3.92 35.48
CA ALA A 70 -20.76 -4.77 35.60
C ALA A 70 -19.47 -3.99 35.29
N ALA A 71 -18.46 -4.15 36.14
CA ALA A 71 -17.18 -3.50 35.91
C ALA A 71 -16.48 -4.10 34.67
N THR A 72 -16.07 -3.25 33.77
CA THR A 72 -15.29 -3.59 32.57
C THR A 72 -13.91 -2.94 32.63
N PHE A 73 -12.93 -3.55 31.98
CA PHE A 73 -11.58 -3.03 31.89
C PHE A 73 -11.30 -2.58 30.47
N ILE A 74 -10.70 -1.39 30.33
CA ILE A 74 -10.14 -0.92 29.07
C ILE A 74 -8.72 -1.48 28.97
N THR A 75 -8.47 -2.27 27.93
CA THR A 75 -7.15 -2.81 27.64
C THR A 75 -6.32 -1.82 26.84
N ARG A 76 -5.00 -1.85 27.05
CA ARG A 76 -4.04 -1.05 26.30
C ARG A 76 -3.23 -1.97 25.42
N GLU A 77 -3.04 -1.58 24.16
CA GLU A 77 -2.17 -2.26 23.24
C GLU A 77 -0.88 -1.45 23.03
N GLN A 78 0.24 -2.14 22.94
CA GLN A 78 1.56 -1.54 22.79
C GLN A 78 2.14 -1.97 21.46
N LYS A 79 2.38 -1.01 20.56
CA LYS A 79 3.10 -1.23 19.30
C LYS A 79 4.58 -0.86 19.47
N THR A 80 5.45 -1.63 18.86
CA THR A 80 6.90 -1.46 18.98
C THR A 80 7.57 -1.36 17.61
N ASN A 81 8.73 -0.71 17.59
CA ASN A 81 9.64 -0.67 16.47
C ASN A 81 11.08 -0.92 16.98
N VAL A 82 12.03 -1.05 16.07
CA VAL A 82 13.43 -1.35 16.41
C VAL A 82 14.37 -0.31 15.81
N THR A 83 15.53 -0.12 16.46
CA THR A 83 16.61 0.68 15.88
C THR A 83 17.41 -0.15 14.88
N GLN A 84 17.91 0.51 13.85
CA GLN A 84 18.71 -0.07 12.77
C GLN A 84 20.12 0.51 12.79
N ILE A 85 21.12 -0.30 12.47
CA ILE A 85 22.52 0.11 12.34
C ILE A 85 22.73 0.71 10.95
N PHE A 86 23.38 1.87 10.92
CA PHE A 86 23.88 2.52 9.71
C PHE A 86 25.40 2.63 9.85
N GLN A 87 26.14 1.96 8.96
CA GLN A 87 27.58 1.86 9.04
C GLN A 87 28.22 1.97 7.66
N GLU A 88 29.28 2.78 7.55
CA GLU A 88 30.11 2.90 6.37
C GLU A 88 31.58 2.95 6.78
N SER A 89 32.46 2.58 5.87
CA SER A 89 33.90 2.67 6.11
C SER A 89 34.63 3.41 4.99
N VAL A 90 35.69 4.09 5.36
CA VAL A 90 36.60 4.79 4.45
C VAL A 90 37.99 4.24 4.64
N TYR A 91 38.67 3.89 3.56
CA TYR A 91 40.08 3.46 3.58
C TYR A 91 40.91 4.31 2.64
N ILE A 92 41.99 4.88 3.13
CA ILE A 92 42.91 5.73 2.36
C ILE A 92 44.32 5.15 2.49
N SER A 93 44.95 4.83 1.36
CA SER A 93 46.34 4.39 1.32
C SER A 93 47.27 5.60 1.37
N TYR A 94 48.46 5.42 1.96
CA TYR A 94 49.47 6.46 2.00
C TYR A 94 49.90 6.95 0.61
N GLY A 95 49.86 6.09 -0.41
CA GLY A 95 50.14 6.48 -1.78
C GLY A 95 49.07 7.44 -2.34
N LYS A 96 47.80 7.30 -1.93
CA LYS A 96 46.73 8.26 -2.27
C LYS A 96 46.87 9.53 -1.47
N GLU A 97 47.19 9.44 -0.20
CA GLU A 97 47.37 10.60 0.67
C GLU A 97 48.56 11.48 0.26
N SER A 98 49.61 10.87 -0.26
CA SER A 98 50.83 11.58 -0.73
C SER A 98 50.66 12.24 -2.12
N ASN A 99 49.69 11.79 -2.92
CA ASN A 99 49.44 12.30 -4.27
C ASN A 99 48.33 13.38 -4.25
N MET A 100 48.67 14.54 -3.75
CA MET A 100 47.74 15.68 -3.65
C MET A 100 47.71 16.52 -4.92
N GLY A 101 46.76 16.26 -5.83
CA GLY A 101 46.49 17.12 -6.96
C GLY A 101 45.84 18.43 -6.51
N THR A 102 46.13 19.53 -7.23
CA THR A 102 45.51 20.83 -6.98
C THR A 102 44.17 20.90 -7.73
N LEU A 103 43.05 20.97 -6.99
CA LEU A 103 41.74 21.28 -7.52
C LEU A 103 41.44 22.78 -7.23
N SER A 104 41.23 23.58 -8.25
CA SER A 104 40.74 24.96 -8.09
C SER A 104 39.37 25.10 -8.75
N GLY A 105 38.43 25.76 -8.10
CA GLY A 105 37.09 25.96 -8.66
C GLY A 105 36.20 26.87 -7.81
N ILE A 106 35.02 27.16 -8.31
CA ILE A 106 34.04 28.05 -7.67
C ILE A 106 33.23 27.25 -6.68
N ASN A 107 33.17 27.70 -5.43
CA ASN A 107 32.29 27.15 -4.42
C ASN A 107 30.90 27.77 -4.53
N ILE A 108 29.87 26.91 -4.72
CA ILE A 108 28.46 27.29 -4.63
C ILE A 108 27.92 26.73 -3.32
N SER A 109 26.99 27.46 -2.72
CA SER A 109 26.34 27.05 -1.46
C SER A 109 25.90 25.59 -1.50
N GLY A 110 26.44 24.77 -0.59
CA GLY A 110 26.15 23.33 -0.50
C GLY A 110 26.99 22.41 -1.37
N GLN A 111 27.87 22.94 -2.25
CA GLN A 111 28.81 22.15 -3.04
C GLN A 111 30.21 22.76 -3.00
N SER A 112 31.19 21.99 -2.54
CA SER A 112 32.58 22.39 -2.54
C SER A 112 33.29 21.81 -3.76
N ALA A 113 33.86 22.67 -4.60
CA ALA A 113 34.64 22.24 -5.75
C ALA A 113 36.03 21.74 -5.38
N ASN A 114 36.48 22.05 -4.17
CA ASN A 114 37.85 21.80 -3.75
C ASN A 114 37.84 21.18 -2.32
N PRO A 115 37.81 19.83 -2.19
CA PRO A 115 37.97 19.22 -0.89
C PRO A 115 39.37 19.53 -0.35
N ALA A 116 39.43 19.91 0.93
CA ALA A 116 40.70 20.25 1.58
C ALA A 116 41.68 19.06 1.62
N ASN A 117 41.12 17.88 1.76
CA ASN A 117 41.87 16.62 1.67
C ASN A 117 40.92 15.49 1.23
N GLU A 118 41.48 14.36 0.80
CA GLU A 118 40.72 13.22 0.31
C GLU A 118 39.88 12.55 1.41
N LEU A 119 40.39 12.52 2.64
CA LEU A 119 39.65 11.96 3.76
C LEU A 119 38.33 12.72 3.97
N ASP A 120 38.39 14.04 4.04
CA ASP A 120 37.18 14.88 4.26
C ASP A 120 36.17 14.70 3.13
N PHE A 121 36.64 14.60 1.89
CA PHE A 121 35.78 14.32 0.74
C PHE A 121 35.10 12.96 0.84
N GLN A 122 35.86 11.90 1.14
CA GLN A 122 35.32 10.55 1.24
C GLN A 122 34.34 10.42 2.43
N VAL A 123 34.67 11.02 3.57
CA VAL A 123 33.78 11.05 4.75
C VAL A 123 32.48 11.79 4.42
N ALA A 124 32.57 12.98 3.81
CA ALA A 124 31.39 13.73 3.40
C ALA A 124 30.51 12.95 2.40
N ALA A 125 31.11 12.26 1.44
CA ALA A 125 30.41 11.44 0.47
C ALA A 125 29.67 10.25 1.14
N ARG A 126 30.32 9.58 2.12
CA ARG A 126 29.73 8.47 2.88
C ARG A 126 28.64 8.93 3.83
N MET A 127 28.81 10.09 4.47
CA MET A 127 27.74 10.69 5.29
C MET A 127 26.50 10.98 4.48
N ARG A 128 26.63 11.56 3.28
CA ARG A 128 25.50 11.80 2.37
C ARG A 128 24.82 10.51 1.95
N LYS A 129 25.58 9.42 1.76
CA LYS A 129 25.01 8.10 1.49
C LYS A 129 24.17 7.62 2.68
N ILE A 130 24.71 7.69 3.90
CA ILE A 130 24.00 7.31 5.14
C ILE A 130 22.70 8.14 5.30
N GLU A 131 22.76 9.44 5.08
CA GLU A 131 21.57 10.32 5.15
C GLU A 131 20.47 9.88 4.18
N ARG A 132 20.83 9.51 2.96
CA ARG A 132 19.88 8.98 1.97
C ARG A 132 19.33 7.61 2.36
N ASP A 133 20.17 6.74 2.89
CA ASP A 133 19.76 5.41 3.36
C ASP A 133 18.79 5.53 4.56
N ILE A 134 18.99 6.51 5.44
CA ILE A 134 18.09 6.85 6.54
C ILE A 134 16.74 7.37 5.99
N GLU A 135 16.77 8.33 5.05
CA GLU A 135 15.58 8.90 4.42
C GLU A 135 14.73 7.80 3.77
N TYR A 136 15.36 6.96 2.95
CA TYR A 136 14.69 5.83 2.32
C TYR A 136 14.09 4.87 3.35
N THR A 137 14.86 4.55 4.40
CA THR A 137 14.43 3.62 5.45
C THR A 137 13.26 4.19 6.26
N PHE A 138 13.27 5.46 6.58
CA PHE A 138 12.19 6.08 7.33
C PHE A 138 10.88 6.17 6.53
N LEU A 139 10.96 6.26 5.21
CA LEU A 139 9.78 6.21 4.34
C LEU A 139 9.35 4.76 4.06
N ASN A 140 10.26 3.89 3.60
CA ASN A 140 9.92 2.58 3.01
C ASN A 140 10.36 1.37 3.85
N GLY A 141 10.98 1.57 5.01
CA GLY A 141 11.56 0.49 5.81
C GLY A 141 10.55 -0.60 6.14
N VAL A 142 10.94 -1.86 5.95
CA VAL A 142 10.16 -3.03 6.32
C VAL A 142 10.63 -3.54 7.68
N TYR A 143 9.71 -3.68 8.63
CA TYR A 143 10.03 -4.12 9.99
C TYR A 143 10.69 -5.50 10.03
N GLN A 144 11.79 -5.59 10.74
CA GLN A 144 12.43 -6.85 11.07
C GLN A 144 13.12 -6.75 12.43
N LYS A 145 12.73 -7.59 13.38
CA LYS A 145 13.42 -7.75 14.66
C LYS A 145 14.41 -8.90 14.54
N ALA A 146 15.65 -8.66 14.92
CA ALA A 146 16.67 -9.69 14.93
C ALA A 146 16.33 -10.84 15.91
N ALA A 147 16.38 -12.06 15.40
CA ALA A 147 16.22 -13.26 16.22
C ALA A 147 17.56 -13.72 16.83
N ASN A 148 18.68 -13.30 16.22
CA ASN A 148 20.06 -13.61 16.64
C ASN A 148 21.01 -12.54 16.10
N ASP A 149 22.26 -12.58 16.51
CA ASP A 149 23.29 -11.58 16.13
C ASP A 149 23.62 -11.55 14.63
N ASN A 150 23.26 -12.58 13.87
CA ASN A 150 23.47 -12.65 12.43
C ASN A 150 22.31 -12.06 11.62
N THR A 151 21.20 -11.73 12.27
CA THR A 151 20.01 -11.15 11.62
C THR A 151 19.97 -9.66 11.87
N ALA A 152 19.83 -8.85 10.80
CA ALA A 152 19.77 -7.41 10.94
C ALA A 152 18.42 -6.95 11.55
N ASN A 153 18.45 -6.00 12.48
CA ASN A 153 17.29 -5.21 12.84
C ASN A 153 16.99 -4.21 11.71
N LYS A 154 15.74 -4.09 11.33
CA LYS A 154 15.27 -3.09 10.35
C LYS A 154 14.09 -2.32 10.94
N THR A 155 14.22 -1.02 10.98
CA THR A 155 13.16 -0.14 11.48
C THR A 155 12.01 -0.07 10.49
N ARG A 156 10.76 -0.03 10.99
CA ARG A 156 9.56 0.16 10.18
C ARG A 156 9.50 1.61 9.71
N GLY A 157 9.32 1.80 8.41
CA GLY A 157 9.08 3.10 7.81
C GLY A 157 7.61 3.49 7.85
N ILE A 158 7.31 4.78 7.60
CA ILE A 158 5.95 5.30 7.73
C ILE A 158 4.98 4.69 6.71
N LEU A 159 5.39 4.46 5.46
CA LEU A 159 4.53 3.87 4.44
C LEU A 159 4.14 2.42 4.75
N THR A 160 5.02 1.68 5.40
CA THR A 160 4.75 0.30 5.83
C THR A 160 4.00 0.24 7.15
N ALA A 161 4.03 1.31 7.95
CA ALA A 161 3.28 1.42 9.18
C ALA A 161 1.79 1.71 8.96
N ILE A 162 1.44 2.42 7.88
CA ILE A 162 0.04 2.76 7.56
C ILE A 162 -0.65 1.51 7.01
N GLU A 163 -1.59 0.96 7.76
CA GLU A 163 -2.35 -0.25 7.41
C GLU A 163 -3.85 0.03 7.24
N SER A 164 -4.45 0.86 8.08
CA SER A 164 -5.90 1.12 8.10
C SER A 164 -6.34 2.18 7.09
N ASN A 165 -5.64 3.31 7.03
CA ASN A 165 -6.03 4.46 6.22
C ASN A 165 -5.39 4.40 4.82
N VAL A 166 -5.85 3.46 3.99
CA VAL A 166 -5.33 3.25 2.63
C VAL A 166 -6.43 3.49 1.61
N LEU A 167 -6.18 4.38 0.65
CA LEU A 167 -7.05 4.65 -0.48
C LEU A 167 -6.37 4.14 -1.75
N ASP A 168 -6.99 3.20 -2.47
CA ASP A 168 -6.48 2.71 -3.75
C ASP A 168 -7.24 3.36 -4.91
N LEU A 169 -6.52 3.98 -5.84
CA LEU A 169 -7.08 4.63 -7.02
C LEU A 169 -7.19 3.71 -8.25
N ASN A 170 -6.77 2.45 -8.14
CA ASN A 170 -6.91 1.45 -9.21
C ASN A 170 -6.38 1.92 -10.59
N GLY A 171 -5.26 2.63 -10.62
CA GLY A 171 -4.62 3.12 -11.86
C GLY A 171 -5.20 4.44 -12.39
N GLU A 172 -6.02 5.12 -11.61
CA GLU A 172 -6.55 6.43 -11.98
C GLU A 172 -5.60 7.58 -11.60
N ALA A 173 -5.79 8.76 -12.21
CA ALA A 173 -5.06 9.97 -11.84
C ALA A 173 -5.56 10.52 -10.50
N VAL A 174 -4.65 10.99 -9.65
CA VAL A 174 -5.02 11.60 -8.37
C VAL A 174 -5.64 12.98 -8.55
N ARG A 175 -6.62 13.31 -7.70
CA ARG A 175 -7.33 14.60 -7.68
C ARG A 175 -7.34 15.17 -6.27
N VAL A 176 -7.62 16.47 -6.16
CA VAL A 176 -7.78 17.15 -4.86
C VAL A 176 -8.88 16.51 -4.02
N TRP A 177 -9.92 15.99 -4.65
CA TRP A 177 -10.99 15.27 -3.96
C TRP A 177 -10.51 13.96 -3.31
N ASP A 178 -9.64 13.22 -3.97
CA ASP A 178 -9.07 11.96 -3.46
C ASP A 178 -8.21 12.23 -2.21
N ILE A 179 -7.52 13.37 -2.20
CA ILE A 179 -6.78 13.85 -1.02
C ILE A 179 -7.73 14.15 0.14
N ALA A 180 -8.84 14.84 -0.13
CA ALA A 180 -9.86 15.10 0.88
C ALA A 180 -10.48 13.80 1.43
N GLU A 181 -10.67 12.80 0.59
CA GLU A 181 -11.16 11.48 1.01
C GLU A 181 -10.15 10.76 1.92
N ALA A 182 -8.88 10.80 1.57
CA ALA A 182 -7.83 10.26 2.45
C ALA A 182 -7.75 11.03 3.80
N MET A 183 -7.96 12.35 3.78
CA MET A 183 -8.08 13.15 5.02
C MET A 183 -9.32 12.75 5.82
N LYS A 184 -10.43 12.39 5.15
CA LYS A 184 -11.64 11.89 5.81
C LYS A 184 -11.38 10.58 6.55
N LEU A 185 -10.58 9.65 6.01
CA LEU A 185 -10.19 8.43 6.72
C LEU A 185 -9.51 8.76 8.06
N ILE A 186 -8.60 9.75 8.07
CA ILE A 186 -7.95 10.22 9.30
C ILE A 186 -8.98 10.82 10.28
N TYR A 187 -9.93 11.60 9.78
CA TYR A 187 -11.01 12.19 10.59
C TYR A 187 -11.93 11.11 11.19
N ASP A 188 -12.34 10.12 10.37
CA ASP A 188 -13.20 9.02 10.81
C ASP A 188 -12.49 8.15 11.88
N ALA A 189 -11.15 8.05 11.83
CA ALA A 189 -10.32 7.47 12.86
C ALA A 189 -10.13 8.40 14.10
N GLN A 190 -10.93 9.48 14.21
CA GLN A 190 -10.90 10.45 15.32
C GLN A 190 -9.54 11.13 15.53
N SER A 191 -8.77 11.28 14.47
CA SER A 191 -7.45 11.92 14.50
C SER A 191 -7.50 13.38 14.03
N PRO A 192 -6.57 14.25 14.50
CA PRO A 192 -6.52 15.63 14.05
C PRO A 192 -6.22 15.73 12.56
N THR A 193 -7.00 16.49 11.84
CA THR A 193 -6.78 16.77 10.40
C THR A 193 -5.98 18.06 10.18
N SER A 194 -5.63 18.78 11.21
CA SER A 194 -4.81 19.98 11.14
C SER A 194 -3.31 19.66 11.14
N GLY A 195 -2.53 20.44 10.41
CA GLY A 195 -1.07 20.29 10.37
C GLY A 195 -0.57 19.18 9.48
N LEU A 196 -1.44 18.48 8.77
CA LEU A 196 -1.08 17.39 7.85
C LEU A 196 -0.17 17.86 6.73
N VAL A 197 0.72 16.97 6.30
CA VAL A 197 1.60 17.16 5.16
C VAL A 197 1.37 16.04 4.16
N LEU A 198 1.11 16.43 2.92
CA LEU A 198 0.97 15.56 1.77
C LEU A 198 2.32 15.45 1.06
N TRP A 199 2.84 14.24 0.99
CA TRP A 199 4.11 13.89 0.36
C TRP A 199 3.84 13.25 -0.99
N VAL A 200 4.26 13.89 -2.07
CA VAL A 200 3.91 13.52 -3.45
C VAL A 200 5.14 13.29 -4.31
N ASP A 201 5.01 12.44 -5.31
CA ASP A 201 5.97 12.30 -6.40
C ASP A 201 5.72 13.35 -7.51
N PRO A 202 6.63 13.55 -8.46
CA PRO A 202 6.46 14.53 -9.53
C PRO A 202 5.23 14.31 -10.39
N VAL A 203 4.85 13.05 -10.67
CA VAL A 203 3.69 12.74 -11.53
C VAL A 203 2.39 13.08 -10.81
N ALA A 204 2.25 12.67 -9.55
CA ALA A 204 1.11 13.03 -8.72
C ALA A 204 1.01 14.55 -8.52
N MET A 205 2.14 15.25 -8.36
CA MET A 205 2.16 16.72 -8.28
C MET A 205 1.58 17.36 -9.55
N PHE A 206 1.95 16.88 -10.74
CA PHE A 206 1.36 17.38 -11.99
C PHE A 206 -0.13 17.09 -12.11
N GLN A 207 -0.58 15.91 -11.66
CA GLN A 207 -1.99 15.54 -11.67
C GLN A 207 -2.80 16.43 -10.74
N ILE A 208 -2.32 16.66 -9.51
CA ILE A 208 -2.94 17.55 -8.52
C ILE A 208 -3.05 18.98 -9.03
N ASN A 209 -1.97 19.51 -9.62
CA ASN A 209 -1.99 20.85 -10.20
C ASN A 209 -3.00 20.96 -11.36
N ALA A 210 -3.04 19.97 -12.25
CA ALA A 210 -3.98 19.97 -13.37
C ALA A 210 -5.43 19.86 -12.91
N ASP A 211 -5.70 19.11 -11.85
CA ASP A 211 -7.03 19.01 -11.24
C ASP A 211 -7.42 20.32 -10.55
N ALA A 212 -6.51 20.93 -9.81
CA ALA A 212 -6.70 22.20 -9.14
C ALA A 212 -7.04 23.33 -10.14
N GLU A 213 -6.32 23.39 -11.27
CA GLU A 213 -6.65 24.32 -12.37
C GLU A 213 -8.04 24.12 -12.94
N GLN A 214 -8.46 22.86 -13.16
CA GLN A 214 -9.75 22.55 -13.76
C GLN A 214 -10.93 22.84 -12.85
N ASN A 215 -10.77 22.62 -11.55
CA ASN A 215 -11.83 22.70 -10.56
C ASN A 215 -11.80 24.00 -9.74
N GLY A 216 -10.85 24.91 -10.03
CA GLY A 216 -10.72 26.19 -9.33
C GLY A 216 -10.22 26.06 -7.88
N ASN A 217 -9.59 24.94 -7.54
CA ASN A 217 -8.96 24.76 -6.24
C ASN A 217 -7.69 25.61 -6.14
N THR A 218 -7.42 26.13 -4.96
CA THR A 218 -6.30 27.04 -4.75
C THR A 218 -5.09 26.30 -4.14
N ILE A 219 -3.94 26.43 -4.80
CA ILE A 219 -2.64 26.04 -4.25
C ILE A 219 -1.88 27.34 -3.96
N VAL A 220 -1.49 27.52 -2.70
CA VAL A 220 -0.69 28.68 -2.28
C VAL A 220 0.79 28.27 -2.20
N PRO A 221 1.64 28.71 -3.13
CA PRO A 221 3.04 28.29 -3.17
C PRO A 221 3.80 28.81 -1.94
N ASN A 222 4.65 27.92 -1.36
CA ASN A 222 5.59 28.27 -0.27
C ASN A 222 4.96 29.07 0.87
N SER A 223 3.69 28.82 1.17
CA SER A 223 2.93 29.58 2.17
C SER A 223 3.34 29.30 3.61
N ARG A 224 4.01 28.17 3.85
CA ARG A 224 4.36 27.70 5.18
C ARG A 224 5.80 27.16 5.20
N VAL A 225 6.53 27.45 6.25
CA VAL A 225 7.86 26.89 6.49
C VAL A 225 7.81 26.01 7.75
N VAL A 226 8.14 24.74 7.60
CA VAL A 226 8.21 23.76 8.70
C VAL A 226 9.63 23.23 8.78
N ASN A 227 10.31 23.47 9.89
CA ASN A 227 11.71 23.05 10.11
C ASN A 227 12.68 23.39 8.95
N GLY A 228 12.47 24.55 8.33
CA GLY A 228 13.30 25.01 7.20
C GLY A 228 12.88 24.51 5.82
N LEU A 229 11.85 23.67 5.74
CA LEU A 229 11.25 23.26 4.45
C LEU A 229 10.14 24.22 4.04
N ALA A 230 10.23 24.77 2.84
CA ALA A 230 9.14 25.54 2.25
C ALA A 230 8.07 24.58 1.70
N ILE A 231 6.87 24.66 2.25
CA ILE A 231 5.73 23.79 1.93
C ILE A 231 4.66 24.65 1.27
N SER A 232 4.13 24.18 0.14
CA SER A 232 2.95 24.78 -0.48
C SER A 232 1.70 24.34 0.29
N THR A 233 0.64 25.13 0.28
CA THR A 233 -0.63 24.78 0.91
C THR A 233 -1.67 24.51 -0.16
N LEU A 234 -2.30 23.35 -0.07
CA LEU A 234 -3.46 22.98 -0.88
C LEU A 234 -4.72 23.15 -0.02
N LEU A 235 -5.70 23.88 -0.56
CA LEU A 235 -7.01 24.01 0.07
C LEU A 235 -7.89 22.83 -0.36
N THR A 236 -8.40 22.10 0.60
CA THR A 236 -9.33 20.99 0.40
C THR A 236 -10.65 21.26 1.09
N PRO A 237 -11.76 20.56 0.76
CA PRO A 237 -13.02 20.70 1.46
C PRO A 237 -12.98 20.43 2.96
N LEU A 238 -11.97 19.67 3.44
CA LEU A 238 -11.77 19.33 4.86
C LEU A 238 -10.71 20.21 5.54
N GLY A 239 -10.19 21.22 4.87
CA GLY A 239 -9.21 22.15 5.42
C GLY A 239 -7.93 22.23 4.60
N GLU A 240 -6.91 22.83 5.21
CA GLU A 240 -5.62 23.06 4.60
C GLU A 240 -4.69 21.87 4.80
N ILE A 241 -4.00 21.45 3.74
CA ILE A 241 -2.94 20.46 3.82
C ILE A 241 -1.65 20.99 3.21
N GLY A 242 -0.52 20.75 3.88
CA GLY A 242 0.79 21.10 3.35
C GLY A 242 1.17 20.16 2.19
N LEU A 243 1.54 20.70 1.03
CA LEU A 243 1.94 19.95 -0.16
C LEU A 243 3.44 20.04 -0.34
N TYR A 244 4.13 18.90 -0.38
CA TYR A 244 5.57 18.81 -0.56
C TYR A 244 5.96 17.76 -1.60
N LEU A 245 6.89 18.12 -2.48
CA LEU A 245 7.48 17.20 -3.44
C LEU A 245 8.49 16.29 -2.73
N GLY A 246 8.09 15.06 -2.45
CA GLY A 246 8.88 14.07 -1.72
C GLY A 246 9.83 13.29 -2.61
N GLU A 247 10.85 12.75 -1.96
CA GLU A 247 11.81 11.86 -2.57
C GLU A 247 11.60 10.45 -2.04
N PHE A 248 12.09 9.44 -2.75
CA PHE A 248 12.03 8.02 -2.35
C PHE A 248 10.62 7.43 -2.15
N LEU A 249 9.57 8.07 -2.68
CA LEU A 249 8.25 7.46 -2.71
C LEU A 249 8.21 6.31 -3.74
N PRO A 250 7.53 5.20 -3.43
CA PRO A 250 7.20 4.20 -4.43
C PRO A 250 6.34 4.82 -5.54
N ALA A 251 6.59 4.41 -6.79
CA ALA A 251 5.81 4.90 -7.92
C ALA A 251 4.31 4.65 -7.71
N GLY A 252 3.48 5.66 -7.99
CA GLY A 252 2.04 5.58 -7.82
C GLY A 252 1.54 5.57 -6.37
N THR A 253 2.38 6.02 -5.43
CA THR A 253 2.02 6.13 -4.02
C THR A 253 2.30 7.54 -3.51
N ILE A 254 1.37 8.11 -2.79
CA ILE A 254 1.54 9.34 -2.02
C ILE A 254 1.15 9.12 -0.56
N ALA A 255 1.72 9.92 0.33
CA ALA A 255 1.48 9.79 1.76
C ALA A 255 0.95 11.08 2.36
N ILE A 256 0.02 10.95 3.30
CA ILE A 256 -0.45 12.03 4.17
C ILE A 256 -0.03 11.68 5.58
N PHE A 257 0.74 12.52 6.22
CA PHE A 257 1.14 12.27 7.59
C PHE A 257 1.12 13.53 8.46
N ASN A 258 0.93 13.29 9.74
CA ASN A 258 1.03 14.31 10.75
C ASN A 258 2.47 14.33 11.29
N PRO A 259 3.28 15.36 10.99
CA PRO A 259 4.65 15.41 11.48
C PRO A 259 4.74 15.58 13.00
N ASP A 260 3.64 15.95 13.65
CA ASP A 260 3.63 16.22 15.09
C ASP A 260 3.75 14.97 15.95
N VAL A 261 3.39 13.82 15.43
CA VAL A 261 3.49 12.53 16.13
C VAL A 261 4.70 11.70 15.72
N ILE A 262 5.44 12.13 14.69
CA ILE A 262 6.61 11.42 14.18
C ILE A 262 7.87 11.92 14.87
N SER A 263 8.74 11.01 15.30
CA SER A 263 10.03 11.37 15.88
C SER A 263 11.15 10.40 15.48
N ARG A 264 12.36 10.92 15.40
CA ARG A 264 13.55 10.12 15.23
C ARG A 264 13.97 9.55 16.59
N VAL A 265 14.21 8.25 16.64
CA VAL A 265 14.71 7.57 17.83
C VAL A 265 16.19 7.29 17.65
N GLU A 266 16.99 7.78 18.58
CA GLU A 266 18.44 7.67 18.57
C GLU A 266 18.89 6.72 19.67
N GLN A 267 19.77 5.78 19.32
CA GLN A 267 20.40 4.88 20.28
C GLN A 267 21.89 5.21 20.39
N PRO A 268 22.28 6.11 21.30
CA PRO A 268 23.67 6.51 21.42
C PRO A 268 24.54 5.40 22.02
N VAL A 269 25.74 5.26 21.48
CA VAL A 269 26.77 4.41 22.09
C VAL A 269 27.38 5.17 23.27
N PRO A 270 27.48 4.56 24.46
CA PRO A 270 28.08 5.22 25.62
C PRO A 270 29.47 5.77 25.32
N ASN A 271 29.71 7.03 25.67
CA ASN A 271 30.96 7.79 25.45
C ASN A 271 31.31 8.10 23.99
N LYS A 272 30.46 7.71 22.99
CA LYS A 272 30.73 7.98 21.56
C LYS A 272 29.63 8.79 20.87
N GLY A 273 28.41 8.77 21.38
CA GLY A 273 27.27 9.53 20.83
C GLY A 273 26.43 8.75 19.81
N ASN A 274 25.59 9.46 19.04
CA ASN A 274 24.66 8.83 18.08
C ASN A 274 25.33 8.41 16.79
N PHE A 275 26.06 9.35 16.18
CA PHE A 275 26.92 9.11 15.02
C PHE A 275 28.34 9.53 15.38
N PHE A 276 29.27 8.65 15.12
CA PHE A 276 30.67 8.92 15.35
C PHE A 276 31.53 8.30 14.26
N MET A 277 32.68 8.89 14.06
CA MET A 277 33.75 8.34 13.21
C MET A 277 34.93 7.98 14.10
N GLU A 278 35.49 6.81 13.89
CA GLU A 278 36.71 6.37 14.58
C GLU A 278 37.73 5.75 13.62
N GLU A 279 38.98 5.93 13.93
CA GLU A 279 40.07 5.29 13.24
C GLU A 279 40.17 3.83 13.72
N LEU A 280 40.22 2.90 12.79
CA LEU A 280 40.39 1.48 13.08
C LEU A 280 41.89 1.11 13.16
N ALA A 281 42.18 0.00 13.78
CA ALA A 281 43.57 -0.54 13.85
C ALA A 281 44.19 -0.61 12.45
N LYS A 282 45.42 -0.16 12.31
CA LYS A 282 46.16 -0.10 11.05
C LYS A 282 46.46 -1.51 10.54
N VAL A 283 46.04 -1.77 9.31
CA VAL A 283 46.35 -3.00 8.58
C VAL A 283 46.97 -2.61 7.25
N GLY A 284 48.31 -2.65 7.15
CA GLY A 284 49.02 -2.27 5.94
C GLY A 284 49.30 -0.75 5.80
N ALA A 285 49.66 -0.33 4.62
CA ALA A 285 50.09 1.05 4.29
C ALA A 285 48.87 1.95 4.00
N GLY A 286 48.09 2.25 5.02
CA GLY A 286 46.92 3.15 4.90
C GLY A 286 46.16 3.26 6.22
N THR A 287 45.21 4.18 6.26
CA THR A 287 44.36 4.43 7.41
C THR A 287 42.90 4.08 7.07
N LYS A 288 42.24 3.37 7.95
CA LYS A 288 40.84 2.97 7.81
C LYS A 288 39.98 3.63 8.88
N TYR A 289 38.93 4.24 8.47
CA TYR A 289 37.95 4.87 9.35
C TYR A 289 36.59 4.17 9.20
N GLN A 290 35.83 4.13 10.28
CA GLN A 290 34.44 3.71 10.23
C GLN A 290 33.53 4.81 10.75
N ILE A 291 32.37 4.93 10.12
CA ILE A 291 31.26 5.77 10.54
C ILE A 291 30.19 4.83 11.02
N PHE A 292 29.67 5.06 12.23
CA PHE A 292 28.66 4.20 12.85
C PHE A 292 27.57 5.03 13.50
N GLY A 293 26.33 4.56 13.40
CA GLY A 293 25.19 5.12 14.09
C GLY A 293 24.02 4.14 14.17
N GLN A 294 23.13 4.36 15.13
CA GLN A 294 21.94 3.56 15.35
C GLN A 294 20.73 4.48 15.43
N LEU A 295 19.76 4.31 14.54
CA LEU A 295 18.55 5.10 14.46
C LEU A 295 17.33 4.22 14.25
N GLY A 296 16.17 4.71 14.71
CA GLY A 296 14.86 4.16 14.42
C GLY A 296 13.84 5.28 14.16
N LEU A 297 12.70 4.92 13.59
CA LEU A 297 11.59 5.81 13.38
C LEU A 297 10.46 5.49 14.35
N ASP A 298 10.07 6.47 15.16
CA ASP A 298 8.81 6.46 15.86
C ASP A 298 7.78 7.15 14.98
N HIS A 299 6.92 6.36 14.36
CA HIS A 299 5.88 6.84 13.47
C HIS A 299 4.60 7.27 14.21
N GLY A 300 4.53 7.08 15.53
CA GLY A 300 3.32 7.32 16.31
C GLY A 300 2.18 6.34 15.96
N PRO A 301 0.94 6.66 16.31
CA PRO A 301 -0.23 5.87 15.95
C PRO A 301 -0.43 5.87 14.42
N GLU A 302 -0.67 4.71 13.83
CA GLU A 302 -0.74 4.57 12.36
C GLU A 302 -1.95 5.29 11.76
N TRP A 303 -3.07 5.37 12.48
CA TRP A 303 -4.29 6.04 12.03
C TRP A 303 -4.21 7.58 11.99
N PHE A 304 -3.12 8.18 12.49
CA PHE A 304 -2.82 9.60 12.28
C PHE A 304 -2.33 9.90 10.86
N HIS A 305 -2.10 8.87 10.08
CA HIS A 305 -1.54 8.93 8.75
C HIS A 305 -2.48 8.25 7.76
N ALA A 306 -2.32 8.59 6.46
CA ALA A 306 -3.00 7.90 5.37
C ALA A 306 -2.04 7.76 4.19
N LYS A 307 -2.32 6.80 3.32
CA LYS A 307 -1.63 6.67 2.03
C LYS A 307 -2.63 6.46 0.91
N ILE A 308 -2.30 7.00 -0.26
CA ILE A 308 -3.03 6.76 -1.49
C ILE A 308 -2.12 5.93 -2.39
N THR A 309 -2.63 4.83 -2.88
CA THR A 309 -1.91 3.86 -3.73
C THR A 309 -2.61 3.70 -5.08
N GLY A 310 -2.00 2.95 -5.99
CA GLY A 310 -2.63 2.69 -7.28
C GLY A 310 -2.79 3.91 -8.18
N ILE A 311 -2.00 4.97 -7.97
CA ILE A 311 -2.03 6.16 -8.80
C ILE A 311 -1.39 5.85 -10.16
N ASN A 312 -1.98 6.35 -11.24
CA ASN A 312 -1.38 6.22 -12.56
C ASN A 312 0.00 6.88 -12.61
N THR A 313 1.02 6.11 -12.94
CA THR A 313 2.42 6.57 -12.96
C THR A 313 2.77 7.38 -14.21
N ASN A 314 1.91 7.38 -15.24
CA ASN A 314 2.01 8.29 -16.36
C ASN A 314 1.27 9.59 -16.06
N PHE A 315 1.72 10.70 -16.65
CA PHE A 315 0.94 11.92 -16.53
C PHE A 315 -0.39 11.76 -17.25
N VAL A 316 -1.47 11.76 -16.48
CA VAL A 316 -2.85 11.74 -16.98
C VAL A 316 -3.57 12.96 -16.41
N LYS A 317 -4.20 13.75 -17.29
CA LYS A 317 -5.01 14.88 -16.84
C LYS A 317 -6.28 14.33 -16.15
N PRO A 318 -6.52 14.65 -14.88
CA PRO A 318 -7.73 14.19 -14.19
C PRO A 318 -9.00 14.64 -14.89
N LYS A 319 -10.04 13.80 -14.88
CA LYS A 319 -11.35 14.16 -15.42
C LYS A 319 -12.06 15.10 -14.45
N PRO A 320 -12.78 16.14 -14.92
CA PRO A 320 -13.56 17.01 -14.05
C PRO A 320 -14.61 16.24 -13.24
N GLY A 321 -14.94 16.76 -12.05
CA GLY A 321 -16.00 16.27 -11.21
C GLY A 321 -15.53 15.29 -10.10
N LYS A 322 -16.44 15.00 -9.18
CA LYS A 322 -16.20 14.05 -8.09
C LYS A 322 -16.07 12.64 -8.68
N ARG A 323 -15.00 11.97 -8.33
CA ARG A 323 -14.92 10.53 -8.56
C ARG A 323 -15.91 9.87 -7.60
N ILE A 324 -16.85 9.12 -8.15
CA ILE A 324 -17.60 8.20 -7.33
C ILE A 324 -16.63 7.04 -7.09
N TYR A 325 -15.89 7.09 -5.99
CA TYR A 325 -15.39 5.83 -5.50
C TYR A 325 -16.64 4.97 -5.33
N ALA A 326 -16.62 3.77 -5.84
CA ALA A 326 -17.44 2.78 -5.22
C ALA A 326 -17.07 2.87 -3.74
N VAL A 327 -17.86 3.66 -3.01
CA VAL A 327 -17.81 3.75 -1.54
C VAL A 327 -18.34 2.43 -1.08
N ASP A 328 -17.68 1.49 -1.45
CA ASP A 328 -18.08 0.27 -0.88
C ASP A 328 -16.95 -0.68 -1.11
N THR A 329 -16.22 -0.67 -0.15
CA THR A 329 -16.16 -1.83 0.72
C THR A 329 -17.41 -2.09 1.59
N LEU A 330 -18.59 -1.58 1.29
CA LEU A 330 -19.69 -2.51 1.34
C LEU A 330 -19.32 -3.56 0.29
N PRO A 331 -19.27 -4.88 0.63
CA PRO A 331 -19.18 -5.84 -0.43
C PRO A 331 -20.17 -5.32 -1.47
N VAL A 332 -19.69 -4.91 -2.64
CA VAL A 332 -20.54 -4.97 -3.80
C VAL A 332 -20.98 -6.42 -3.68
N THR A 333 -22.18 -6.60 -3.20
CA THR A 333 -22.89 -7.77 -3.55
C THR A 333 -22.94 -7.54 -5.05
N GLU A 334 -21.88 -7.97 -5.73
CA GLU A 334 -21.90 -8.22 -7.15
C GLU A 334 -23.20 -8.96 -7.27
N VAL A 335 -24.24 -8.31 -7.78
CA VAL A 335 -25.50 -8.99 -8.06
C VAL A 335 -25.08 -9.92 -9.15
N LEU A 336 -24.54 -11.06 -8.73
CA LEU A 336 -24.08 -12.06 -9.65
C LEU A 336 -25.27 -12.37 -10.55
N PRO A 337 -25.07 -12.45 -11.85
CA PRO A 337 -26.12 -12.82 -12.77
C PRO A 337 -26.82 -14.07 -12.23
N GLU A 338 -28.15 -14.07 -12.22
CA GLU A 338 -28.91 -15.24 -11.84
C GLU A 338 -29.26 -16.05 -13.08
N ILE A 339 -29.27 -17.36 -12.93
CA ILE A 339 -29.77 -18.26 -13.98
C ILE A 339 -31.27 -17.95 -14.18
N ASP A 340 -31.64 -17.56 -15.38
CA ASP A 340 -33.00 -17.11 -15.72
C ASP A 340 -33.83 -18.24 -16.32
N LYS A 341 -33.25 -19.02 -17.22
CA LYS A 341 -33.97 -20.03 -17.96
C LYS A 341 -33.10 -21.20 -18.37
N VAL A 342 -33.67 -22.38 -18.28
CA VAL A 342 -33.09 -23.64 -18.80
C VAL A 342 -34.10 -24.27 -19.77
N VAL A 343 -33.66 -24.68 -20.94
CA VAL A 343 -34.55 -25.25 -21.96
C VAL A 343 -34.03 -26.58 -22.44
N LEU A 344 -34.93 -27.58 -22.48
CA LEU A 344 -34.76 -28.81 -23.25
C LEU A 344 -35.38 -28.59 -24.65
N ASN A 345 -34.57 -28.60 -25.69
CA ASN A 345 -35.04 -28.28 -27.03
C ASN A 345 -35.83 -29.43 -27.67
N GLU A 346 -35.38 -30.65 -27.48
CA GLU A 346 -35.97 -31.85 -28.10
C GLU A 346 -36.65 -32.74 -27.08
N SER A 347 -37.53 -33.63 -27.60
CA SER A 347 -38.13 -34.68 -26.76
C SER A 347 -37.09 -35.76 -26.56
N PRO A 348 -36.83 -36.16 -25.31
CA PRO A 348 -35.86 -37.19 -24.99
C PRO A 348 -36.26 -38.53 -25.60
N VAL A 349 -35.30 -39.19 -26.22
CA VAL A 349 -35.49 -40.53 -26.85
C VAL A 349 -34.83 -41.59 -25.97
N VAL A 350 -35.48 -42.70 -25.73
CA VAL A 350 -34.88 -43.80 -24.97
C VAL A 350 -33.59 -44.28 -25.60
N GLY A 351 -32.56 -44.44 -24.78
CA GLY A 351 -31.22 -44.84 -25.22
C GLY A 351 -30.35 -43.72 -25.82
N SER A 352 -30.92 -42.53 -26.04
CA SER A 352 -30.16 -41.35 -26.50
C SER A 352 -29.95 -40.35 -25.40
N ALA A 353 -28.72 -39.80 -25.30
CA ALA A 353 -28.42 -38.80 -24.30
C ALA A 353 -29.14 -37.48 -24.61
N THR A 354 -29.83 -36.94 -23.61
CA THR A 354 -30.51 -35.63 -23.65
C THR A 354 -29.74 -34.65 -22.85
N GLU A 355 -29.61 -33.45 -23.34
CA GLU A 355 -28.82 -32.36 -22.77
C GLU A 355 -29.70 -31.17 -22.40
N ALA A 356 -29.35 -30.43 -21.35
CA ALA A 356 -29.96 -29.16 -21.00
C ALA A 356 -29.32 -28.05 -21.84
N LEU A 357 -29.91 -27.74 -23.00
CA LEU A 357 -29.24 -27.06 -24.09
C LEU A 357 -29.28 -25.54 -24.06
N ALA A 358 -30.16 -24.87 -23.48
CA ALA A 358 -30.17 -23.42 -23.50
C ALA A 358 -30.30 -22.86 -22.08
N ILE A 359 -29.19 -22.41 -21.56
CA ILE A 359 -29.10 -21.76 -20.26
C ILE A 359 -28.90 -20.26 -20.48
N SER A 360 -29.81 -19.43 -19.95
CA SER A 360 -29.68 -17.99 -19.98
C SER A 360 -29.60 -17.40 -18.58
N TYR A 361 -29.02 -16.21 -18.48
CA TYR A 361 -28.79 -15.49 -17.25
C TYR A 361 -29.38 -14.07 -17.33
N THR A 362 -29.75 -13.49 -16.20
CA THR A 362 -30.24 -12.10 -16.11
C THR A 362 -29.19 -11.04 -16.44
N GLY A 363 -27.93 -11.43 -16.54
CA GLY A 363 -26.77 -10.61 -16.95
C GLY A 363 -25.70 -11.50 -17.56
N GLN A 364 -24.56 -10.93 -17.91
CA GLN A 364 -23.45 -11.70 -18.45
C GLN A 364 -22.47 -12.11 -17.35
N PRO A 365 -22.29 -13.41 -17.05
CA PRO A 365 -21.25 -13.82 -16.11
C PRO A 365 -19.86 -13.45 -16.60
N LEU A 366 -18.99 -13.01 -15.68
CA LEU A 366 -17.59 -12.62 -15.98
C LEU A 366 -16.75 -13.78 -16.53
N SER A 367 -17.10 -15.00 -16.14
CA SER A 367 -16.54 -16.26 -16.66
C SER A 367 -17.60 -17.35 -16.59
N ALA A 368 -17.33 -18.52 -17.17
CA ALA A 368 -18.27 -19.64 -17.13
C ALA A 368 -18.56 -20.04 -15.65
N PRO A 369 -19.81 -20.01 -15.20
CA PRO A 369 -20.19 -20.47 -13.86
C PRO A 369 -20.06 -21.98 -13.73
N THR A 370 -19.94 -22.43 -12.49
CA THR A 370 -20.01 -23.87 -12.19
C THR A 370 -21.48 -24.28 -12.16
N LEU A 371 -21.86 -25.26 -12.99
CA LEU A 371 -23.22 -25.76 -13.09
C LEU A 371 -23.29 -27.15 -12.47
N THR A 372 -24.33 -27.39 -11.69
CA THR A 372 -24.73 -28.73 -11.19
C THR A 372 -26.11 -29.06 -11.70
N TYR A 373 -26.35 -30.29 -11.98
CA TYR A 373 -27.58 -30.80 -12.62
C TYR A 373 -28.26 -31.81 -11.75
N GLN A 374 -29.61 -31.85 -11.78
CA GLN A 374 -30.42 -32.93 -11.24
C GLN A 374 -31.59 -33.19 -12.15
N TRP A 375 -31.62 -34.36 -12.74
CA TRP A 375 -32.73 -34.76 -13.58
C TRP A 375 -33.89 -35.26 -12.74
N LYS A 376 -35.10 -34.94 -13.16
CA LYS A 376 -36.35 -35.22 -12.46
C LYS A 376 -37.38 -35.81 -13.42
N ILE A 377 -38.21 -36.70 -12.95
CA ILE A 377 -39.23 -37.40 -13.73
C ILE A 377 -40.61 -37.21 -13.14
N GLY A 378 -41.64 -37.14 -13.97
CA GLY A 378 -43.03 -36.97 -13.59
C GLY A 378 -43.98 -37.67 -14.57
N ASN A 379 -45.18 -38.00 -14.15
CA ASN A 379 -46.16 -38.71 -14.98
C ASN A 379 -46.85 -37.78 -16.02
N THR A 380 -46.91 -36.50 -15.76
CA THR A 380 -47.52 -35.49 -16.69
C THR A 380 -46.65 -34.23 -16.71
N ALA A 381 -46.84 -33.39 -17.71
CA ALA A 381 -46.07 -32.14 -17.81
C ALA A 381 -46.24 -31.19 -16.61
N THR A 382 -47.33 -31.33 -15.85
CA THR A 382 -47.71 -30.47 -14.71
C THR A 382 -47.75 -31.20 -13.37
N SER A 383 -47.45 -32.52 -13.33
CA SER A 383 -47.38 -33.28 -12.08
C SER A 383 -46.16 -32.85 -11.23
N ALA A 384 -46.16 -33.33 -9.97
CA ALA A 384 -44.95 -33.26 -9.18
C ALA A 384 -43.83 -34.11 -9.83
N PHE A 385 -42.65 -33.54 -9.88
CA PHE A 385 -41.45 -34.22 -10.41
C PHE A 385 -40.58 -34.71 -9.24
N THR A 386 -40.09 -35.93 -9.34
CA THR A 386 -39.19 -36.53 -8.35
C THR A 386 -37.81 -36.71 -8.94
N ASP A 387 -36.79 -36.66 -8.11
CA ASP A 387 -35.41 -36.81 -8.55
C ASP A 387 -35.15 -38.21 -9.11
N ILE A 388 -34.45 -38.26 -10.22
CA ILE A 388 -33.92 -39.52 -10.72
C ILE A 388 -32.61 -39.78 -10.00
N SER A 389 -32.56 -40.85 -9.22
CA SER A 389 -31.39 -41.18 -8.40
C SER A 389 -30.12 -41.33 -9.24
N GLY A 390 -29.07 -40.56 -8.88
CA GLY A 390 -27.77 -40.58 -9.57
C GLY A 390 -27.72 -39.87 -10.91
N ALA A 391 -28.79 -39.22 -11.39
CA ALA A 391 -28.79 -38.47 -12.63
C ALA A 391 -28.39 -37.02 -12.37
N THR A 392 -27.09 -36.79 -12.18
CA THR A 392 -26.47 -35.50 -11.82
C THR A 392 -25.51 -34.96 -12.90
N ASP A 393 -25.39 -35.62 -14.02
CA ASP A 393 -24.56 -35.17 -15.14
C ASP A 393 -25.32 -34.17 -16.03
N ALA A 394 -24.58 -33.44 -16.83
CA ALA A 394 -25.15 -32.48 -17.81
C ALA A 394 -26.09 -33.15 -18.81
N THR A 395 -25.94 -34.42 -19.01
CA THR A 395 -26.76 -35.25 -19.90
C THR A 395 -27.45 -36.37 -19.15
N TYR A 396 -28.64 -36.71 -19.60
CA TYR A 396 -29.39 -37.88 -19.11
C TYR A 396 -29.85 -38.76 -20.27
N THR A 397 -29.70 -40.06 -20.13
CA THR A 397 -30.15 -41.03 -21.09
C THR A 397 -31.39 -41.76 -20.53
N PRO A 398 -32.59 -41.51 -21.07
CA PRO A 398 -33.83 -42.11 -20.58
C PRO A 398 -33.83 -43.64 -20.79
N LEU A 399 -34.44 -44.34 -19.84
CA LEU A 399 -34.60 -45.78 -19.87
C LEU A 399 -35.97 -46.16 -20.52
N GLU A 400 -36.17 -47.43 -20.90
CA GLU A 400 -37.45 -47.91 -21.41
C GLU A 400 -38.61 -47.69 -20.42
N ALA A 401 -38.31 -47.76 -19.10
CA ALA A 401 -39.30 -47.50 -18.06
C ALA A 401 -39.76 -46.06 -17.95
N ASP A 402 -39.09 -45.13 -18.64
CA ASP A 402 -39.38 -43.68 -18.65
C ASP A 402 -40.27 -43.29 -19.85
N VAL A 403 -40.54 -44.20 -20.77
CA VAL A 403 -41.41 -43.94 -21.92
C VAL A 403 -42.77 -43.42 -21.44
N ASP A 404 -43.31 -42.46 -22.17
CA ASP A 404 -44.56 -41.72 -21.88
C ASP A 404 -44.54 -40.84 -20.61
N LYS A 405 -43.48 -40.84 -19.83
CA LYS A 405 -43.29 -39.91 -18.73
C LYS A 405 -42.65 -38.59 -19.20
N TYR A 406 -42.62 -37.63 -18.34
CA TYR A 406 -42.02 -36.32 -18.59
C TYR A 406 -40.77 -36.14 -17.75
N ILE A 407 -39.74 -35.59 -18.33
CA ILE A 407 -38.50 -35.22 -17.62
C ILE A 407 -38.26 -33.74 -17.64
N LYS A 408 -37.58 -33.26 -16.61
CA LYS A 408 -37.03 -31.90 -16.46
C LYS A 408 -35.60 -32.00 -15.96
N CYS A 409 -34.83 -30.97 -16.22
CA CYS A 409 -33.51 -30.79 -15.61
C CYS A 409 -33.53 -29.57 -14.70
N GLU A 410 -33.18 -29.75 -13.47
CA GLU A 410 -32.89 -28.67 -12.51
C GLU A 410 -31.43 -28.34 -12.62
N VAL A 411 -31.12 -27.08 -12.90
CA VAL A 411 -29.75 -26.58 -13.03
C VAL A 411 -29.50 -25.54 -11.96
N THR A 412 -28.45 -25.73 -11.19
CA THR A 412 -27.99 -24.80 -10.18
C THR A 412 -26.67 -24.21 -10.62
N ALA A 413 -26.60 -22.89 -10.68
CA ALA A 413 -25.40 -22.13 -10.97
C ALA A 413 -24.73 -21.67 -9.68
N SER A 414 -23.39 -21.72 -9.66
CA SER A 414 -22.56 -21.23 -8.55
C SER A 414 -21.27 -20.55 -9.07
N GLY A 415 -20.63 -19.76 -8.23
CA GLY A 415 -19.42 -19.00 -8.60
C GLY A 415 -19.76 -17.66 -9.22
N THR A 416 -19.59 -17.49 -10.53
CA THR A 416 -19.82 -16.23 -11.26
C THR A 416 -21.28 -15.98 -11.67
N ALA A 417 -22.18 -16.92 -11.40
CA ALA A 417 -23.64 -16.78 -11.46
C ALA A 417 -24.27 -17.59 -10.32
N LEU A 418 -25.48 -17.24 -9.93
CA LEU A 418 -26.21 -17.89 -8.85
C LEU A 418 -27.61 -18.33 -9.30
N GLY A 419 -28.26 -19.12 -8.43
CA GLY A 419 -29.67 -19.50 -8.59
C GLY A 419 -29.86 -20.91 -9.11
N THR A 420 -31.13 -21.38 -9.03
CA THR A 420 -31.57 -22.70 -9.44
C THR A 420 -32.83 -22.57 -10.28
N VAL A 421 -32.84 -23.16 -11.46
CA VAL A 421 -33.99 -23.11 -12.39
C VAL A 421 -34.30 -24.52 -12.92
N LEU A 422 -35.59 -24.81 -13.01
CA LEU A 422 -36.13 -26.01 -13.65
C LEU A 422 -36.40 -25.77 -15.13
N SER A 423 -35.97 -26.68 -15.98
CA SER A 423 -36.31 -26.64 -17.40
C SER A 423 -37.80 -26.83 -17.68
N ASN A 424 -38.19 -26.55 -18.91
CA ASN A 424 -39.48 -27.04 -19.43
C ASN A 424 -39.57 -28.55 -19.37
N ALA A 425 -40.81 -29.08 -19.23
CA ALA A 425 -41.06 -30.52 -19.29
C ALA A 425 -41.06 -31.02 -20.74
N LYS A 426 -40.42 -32.14 -20.98
CA LYS A 426 -40.44 -32.86 -22.23
C LYS A 426 -40.83 -34.29 -22.07
N LYS A 427 -41.69 -34.83 -22.95
CA LYS A 427 -42.13 -36.18 -22.93
C LYS A 427 -41.07 -37.12 -23.50
N VAL A 428 -40.78 -38.19 -22.83
CA VAL A 428 -39.88 -39.25 -23.27
C VAL A 428 -40.60 -40.08 -24.34
N ILE A 429 -39.96 -40.27 -25.48
CA ILE A 429 -40.47 -41.05 -26.62
C ILE A 429 -39.66 -42.33 -26.84
N ALA A 430 -40.30 -43.36 -27.32
CA ALA A 430 -39.61 -44.57 -27.76
C ALA A 430 -38.72 -44.29 -28.99
N PRO A 431 -37.62 -45.04 -29.20
CA PRO A 431 -36.83 -44.94 -30.41
C PRO A 431 -37.67 -45.34 -31.63
N GLU A 432 -37.52 -44.61 -32.74
CA GLU A 432 -38.16 -45.03 -34.00
C GLU A 432 -37.59 -46.40 -34.43
N VAL A 433 -38.46 -47.37 -34.58
CA VAL A 433 -38.10 -48.64 -35.19
C VAL A 433 -38.09 -48.42 -36.68
N PRO A 434 -36.97 -48.66 -37.38
CA PRO A 434 -36.96 -48.57 -38.84
C PRO A 434 -38.03 -49.53 -39.40
N GLU A 435 -38.96 -49.01 -40.20
CA GLU A 435 -39.84 -49.89 -41.01
C GLU A 435 -38.96 -50.60 -42.05
N ASP A 436 -38.93 -51.94 -41.96
CA ASP A 436 -38.27 -52.85 -42.94
C ASP A 436 -38.88 -52.73 -44.36
#